data_cfd4b06e13ffdfd78075060c6e2bca93
#
_entry.id   cfd4b06e13ffdfd78075060c6e2bca93
#
_cell.length_a   1.000
_cell.length_b   1.000
_cell.length_c   1.000
_cell.angle_alpha   90.00
_cell.angle_beta   90.00
_cell.angle_gamma   90.00
#
_symmetry.space_group_name_H-M   'P 1'
#
loop_
_entity.id
_entity.type
_entity.pdbx_description
1 polymer ?
#
loop_
_entity_poly.entity_id
_entity_poly.type
_entity_poly.pdbx_seq_one_letter_code
_entity_poly.pdbx_strand_id
1 'polypeptide(L)'
;MVKFLDLQAVTAKYADEIHTAVNRVIDSGWYLQGVENQHFEQNYARYIGTRYAVGCANGLDALIWIFRAYIEMGIMTPGDEIIVP
;
A
#
# COMPACT_ATOMS: atom_id res chain seq x y z
N MET A 1 18.21 19.02 -21.46
CA MET A 1 18.94 18.21 -20.46
C MET A 1 18.15 16.95 -20.16
N VAL A 2 18.80 15.81 -20.17
CA VAL A 2 18.17 14.55 -19.76
C VAL A 2 18.12 14.50 -18.24
N LYS A 3 16.91 14.31 -17.67
CA LYS A 3 16.73 14.19 -16.23
C LYS A 3 17.13 12.79 -15.78
N PHE A 4 17.79 12.68 -14.63
CA PHE A 4 18.10 11.38 -14.01
C PHE A 4 16.81 10.59 -13.67
N LEU A 5 15.80 11.29 -13.14
CA LEU A 5 14.48 10.76 -12.90
C LEU A 5 13.44 11.82 -13.30
N ASP A 6 12.57 11.47 -14.24
CA ASP A 6 11.48 12.33 -14.69
C ASP A 6 10.13 11.72 -14.29
N LEU A 7 9.70 12.02 -13.07
CA LEU A 7 8.42 11.54 -12.54
C LEU A 7 7.22 12.03 -13.35
N GLN A 8 7.32 13.25 -13.91
CA GLN A 8 6.26 13.79 -14.76
C GLN A 8 6.08 12.94 -16.03
N ALA A 9 7.18 12.56 -16.68
CA ALA A 9 7.14 11.70 -17.86
C ALA A 9 6.61 10.30 -17.54
N VAL A 10 6.94 9.75 -16.37
CA VAL A 10 6.41 8.46 -15.90
C VAL A 10 4.90 8.56 -15.68
N THR A 11 4.44 9.58 -14.96
CA THR A 11 3.02 9.80 -14.67
C THR A 11 2.22 10.07 -15.95
N ALA A 12 2.79 10.83 -16.91
CA ALA A 12 2.11 11.16 -18.15
C ALA A 12 1.69 9.95 -18.99
N LYS A 13 2.40 8.82 -18.85
CA LYS A 13 2.05 7.57 -19.56
C LYS A 13 0.71 7.01 -19.13
N TYR A 14 0.26 7.31 -17.92
CA TYR A 14 -0.95 6.79 -17.28
C TYR A 14 -1.89 7.92 -16.85
N ALA A 15 -1.72 9.12 -17.38
CA ALA A 15 -2.40 10.32 -16.90
C ALA A 15 -3.92 10.18 -16.92
N ASP A 16 -4.50 9.65 -18.00
CA ASP A 16 -5.95 9.51 -18.15
C ASP A 16 -6.53 8.54 -17.12
N GLU A 17 -5.85 7.41 -16.91
CA GLU A 17 -6.27 6.41 -15.91
C GLU A 17 -6.16 6.97 -14.48
N ILE A 18 -5.06 7.67 -14.20
CA ILE A 18 -4.84 8.30 -12.89
C ILE A 18 -5.90 9.37 -12.61
N HIS A 19 -6.13 10.28 -13.57
CA HIS A 19 -7.14 11.33 -13.43
C HIS A 19 -8.54 10.74 -13.24
N THR A 20 -8.88 9.70 -14.00
CA THR A 20 -10.16 9.02 -13.86
C THR A 20 -10.34 8.42 -12.46
N ALA A 21 -9.31 7.76 -11.93
CA ALA A 21 -9.36 7.17 -10.59
C ALA A 21 -9.45 8.24 -9.49
N VAL A 22 -8.65 9.31 -9.61
CA VAL A 22 -8.67 10.43 -8.67
C VAL A 22 -10.04 11.12 -8.67
N ASN A 23 -10.59 11.40 -9.83
CA ASN A 23 -11.90 12.02 -9.95
C ASN A 23 -13.00 11.16 -9.30
N ARG A 24 -12.98 9.84 -9.52
CA ARG A 24 -13.91 8.93 -8.83
C ARG A 24 -13.88 9.07 -7.31
N VAL A 25 -12.68 9.19 -6.73
CA VAL A 25 -12.52 9.37 -5.29
C VAL A 25 -13.08 10.72 -4.84
N ILE A 26 -12.74 11.78 -5.55
CA ILE A 26 -13.23 13.14 -5.23
C ILE A 26 -14.75 13.21 -5.30
N ASP A 27 -15.33 12.67 -6.36
CA ASP A 27 -16.78 12.68 -6.60
C ASP A 27 -17.53 11.84 -5.55
N SER A 28 -16.90 10.76 -5.05
CA SER A 28 -17.49 9.91 -4.02
C SER A 28 -17.54 10.60 -2.64
N GLY A 29 -16.67 11.55 -2.37
CA GLY A 29 -16.49 12.16 -1.04
C GLY A 29 -15.91 11.21 0.01
N TRP A 30 -15.52 10.00 -0.36
CA TRP A 30 -14.95 8.99 0.56
C TRP A 30 -13.46 8.82 0.30
N TYR A 31 -12.65 9.46 1.12
CA TYR A 31 -11.21 9.61 0.88
C TYR A 31 -10.32 8.58 1.60
N LEU A 32 -10.84 7.90 2.62
CA LEU A 32 -10.07 6.93 3.41
C LEU A 32 -10.76 5.56 3.42
N GLN A 33 -9.99 4.51 3.21
CA GLN A 33 -10.46 3.12 3.25
C GLN A 33 -11.71 2.87 2.39
N GLY A 34 -11.81 3.59 1.28
CA GLY A 34 -12.92 3.46 0.34
C GLY A 34 -12.73 2.35 -0.68
N VAL A 35 -13.56 2.41 -1.73
CA VAL A 35 -13.59 1.39 -2.79
C VAL A 35 -12.24 1.24 -3.51
N GLU A 36 -11.54 2.34 -3.77
CA GLU A 36 -10.23 2.30 -4.45
C GLU A 36 -9.18 1.60 -3.59
N ASN A 37 -9.20 1.81 -2.27
CA ASN A 37 -8.32 1.09 -1.35
C ASN A 37 -8.63 -0.42 -1.36
N GLN A 38 -9.90 -0.80 -1.32
CA GLN A 38 -10.30 -2.20 -1.39
C GLN A 38 -9.87 -2.87 -2.70
N HIS A 39 -10.05 -2.18 -3.83
CA HIS A 39 -9.59 -2.66 -5.13
C HIS A 39 -8.07 -2.83 -5.16
N PHE A 40 -7.32 -1.87 -4.61
CA PHE A 40 -5.87 -1.97 -4.52
C PHE A 40 -5.45 -3.19 -3.70
N GLU A 41 -6.01 -3.37 -2.51
CA GLU A 41 -5.68 -4.51 -1.63
C GLU A 41 -5.95 -5.85 -2.32
N GLN A 42 -7.11 -5.99 -2.96
CA GLN A 42 -7.47 -7.21 -3.68
C GLN A 42 -6.54 -7.49 -4.89
N ASN A 43 -6.26 -6.47 -5.68
CA ASN A 43 -5.41 -6.60 -6.86
C ASN A 43 -3.95 -6.85 -6.47
N TYR A 44 -3.46 -6.19 -5.44
CA TYR A 44 -2.11 -6.37 -4.95
C TYR A 44 -1.91 -7.76 -4.33
N ALA A 45 -2.86 -8.23 -3.53
CA ALA A 45 -2.84 -9.58 -2.99
C ALA A 45 -2.78 -10.63 -4.12
N ARG A 46 -3.59 -10.44 -5.17
CA ARG A 46 -3.59 -11.33 -6.35
C ARG A 46 -2.27 -11.27 -7.10
N TYR A 47 -1.70 -10.10 -7.29
CA TYR A 47 -0.43 -9.90 -8.00
C TYR A 47 0.74 -10.56 -7.27
N ILE A 48 0.80 -10.42 -5.94
CA ILE A 48 1.85 -11.03 -5.10
C ILE A 48 1.61 -12.53 -4.88
N GLY A 49 0.37 -13.01 -4.99
CA GLY A 49 0.01 -14.39 -4.72
C GLY A 49 -0.29 -14.68 -3.24
N THR A 50 -0.59 -13.66 -2.46
CA THR A 50 -1.04 -13.78 -1.07
C THR A 50 -2.56 -13.84 -0.99
N ARG A 51 -3.09 -14.33 0.14
CA ARG A 51 -4.53 -14.35 0.35
C ARG A 51 -5.10 -12.95 0.59
N TYR A 52 -4.35 -12.11 1.30
CA TYR A 52 -4.76 -10.76 1.69
C TYR A 52 -3.63 -9.77 1.49
N ALA A 53 -4.01 -8.51 1.31
CA ALA A 53 -3.16 -7.34 1.47
C ALA A 53 -3.92 -6.34 2.34
N VAL A 54 -3.21 -5.66 3.22
CA VAL A 54 -3.79 -4.68 4.16
C VAL A 54 -3.07 -3.36 3.98
N GLY A 55 -3.81 -2.34 3.60
CA GLY A 55 -3.29 -0.98 3.48
C GLY A 55 -2.96 -0.40 4.85
N CYS A 56 -1.85 0.33 4.93
CA CYS A 56 -1.40 1.03 6.12
C CYS A 56 -0.87 2.42 5.73
N ALA A 57 -0.64 3.28 6.71
CA ALA A 57 -0.27 4.66 6.46
C ALA A 57 1.13 4.83 5.84
N ASN A 58 2.08 4.00 6.26
CA ASN A 58 3.47 4.06 5.83
C ASN A 58 4.22 2.76 6.15
N GLY A 59 5.50 2.67 5.72
CA GLY A 59 6.30 1.46 5.93
C GLY A 59 6.61 1.16 7.39
N LEU A 60 6.77 2.18 8.24
CA LEU A 60 6.98 1.98 9.67
C LEU A 60 5.76 1.35 10.32
N ASP A 61 4.57 1.86 10.03
CA ASP A 61 3.31 1.29 10.53
C ASP A 61 3.12 -0.13 10.01
N ALA A 62 3.49 -0.42 8.76
CA ALA A 62 3.46 -1.77 8.22
C ALA A 62 4.31 -2.74 9.05
N LEU A 63 5.54 -2.36 9.41
CA LEU A 63 6.42 -3.17 10.25
C LEU A 63 5.82 -3.36 11.66
N ILE A 64 5.31 -2.31 12.26
CA ILE A 64 4.65 -2.37 13.58
C ILE A 64 3.48 -3.37 13.56
N TRP A 65 2.63 -3.31 12.54
CA TRP A 65 1.49 -4.21 12.40
C TRP A 65 1.89 -5.67 12.17
N ILE A 66 2.96 -5.90 11.40
CA ILE A 66 3.50 -7.26 11.18
C ILE A 66 3.95 -7.87 12.51
N PHE A 67 4.76 -7.15 13.29
CA PHE A 67 5.25 -7.67 14.57
C PHE A 67 4.13 -7.81 15.60
N ARG A 68 3.19 -6.87 15.62
CA ARG A 68 2.01 -6.98 16.47
C ARG A 68 1.18 -8.23 16.14
N ALA A 69 0.96 -8.48 14.87
CA ALA A 69 0.26 -9.68 14.42
C ALA A 69 1.00 -10.96 14.85
N TYR A 70 2.31 -11.03 14.72
CA TYR A 70 3.09 -12.18 15.16
C TYR A 70 2.99 -12.43 16.67
N ILE A 71 2.97 -11.36 17.46
CA ILE A 71 2.77 -11.47 18.92
C ILE A 71 1.37 -12.00 19.23
N GLU A 72 0.34 -11.44 18.61
CA GLU A 72 -1.05 -11.90 18.82
C GLU A 72 -1.29 -13.34 18.35
N MET A 73 -0.59 -13.79 17.33
CA MET A 73 -0.62 -15.17 16.83
C MET A 73 0.22 -16.14 17.67
N GLY A 74 0.96 -15.65 18.66
CA GLY A 74 1.87 -16.47 19.48
C GLY A 74 3.12 -16.95 18.77
N ILE A 75 3.47 -16.35 17.62
CA ILE A 75 4.69 -16.65 16.86
C ILE A 75 5.90 -15.97 17.49
N MET A 76 5.69 -14.78 18.04
CA MET A 76 6.71 -13.97 18.70
C MET A 76 6.29 -13.62 20.14
N THR A 77 7.28 -13.46 20.99
CA THR A 77 7.10 -12.97 22.37
C THR A 77 7.98 -11.73 22.61
N PRO A 78 7.62 -10.85 23.57
CA PRO A 78 8.49 -9.75 23.97
C PRO A 78 9.86 -10.27 24.39
N GLY A 79 10.92 -9.73 23.78
CA GLY A 79 12.30 -10.17 24.00
C GLY A 79 12.89 -11.00 22.85
N ASP A 80 12.08 -11.44 21.90
CA ASP A 80 12.59 -12.09 20.68
C ASP A 80 13.39 -11.12 19.83
N GLU A 81 14.40 -11.64 19.16
CA GLU A 81 15.33 -10.86 18.35
C GLU A 81 14.88 -10.77 16.90
N ILE A 82 15.14 -9.62 16.27
CA ILE A 82 14.84 -9.34 14.87
C ILE A 82 16.13 -8.85 14.21
N ILE A 83 16.50 -9.47 13.09
CA ILE A 83 17.63 -9.03 12.29
C ILE A 83 17.15 -7.94 11.32
N VAL A 84 17.79 -6.79 11.41
CA VAL A 84 17.51 -5.63 10.55
C VAL A 84 18.79 -5.15 9.88
N PRO A 85 18.71 -4.52 8.68
CA PRO A 85 19.87 -3.94 8.01
C PRO A 85 20.46 -2.75 8.78
#